data_22ab58e697a1e404ceacdfa3425c4af6
#
_entry.id   22ab58e697a1e404ceacdfa3425c4af6
#
_cell.length_a   1.000
_cell.length_b   1.000
_cell.length_c   1.000
_cell.angle_alpha   90.00
_cell.angle_beta   90.00
_cell.angle_gamma   90.00
#
_symmetry.space_group_name_H-M   'P 1'
#
loop_
_entity.id
_entity.type
_entity.pdbx_description
1 polymer ?
#
loop_
_entity_poly.entity_id
_entity_poly.type
_entity_poly.pdbx_seq_one_letter_code
_entity_poly.pdbx_strand_id
1 'polypeptide(L)'
;MQLAAVVYLFIGLFFLEKILKRLNFSSHTITVTLLLIGLGTNLLCYSSFNGPLSHVFSFALFSLFTYLSMLWYDKPNLKYSIFIGLTLGLIALIRPTNIIVGLIFLLYGVNSLSDFISRIKFLFSKPMLLITMLISFMPWWIPQFIYWKYVTGFWLYYPYGEEGFFWLHPKFYHGLVGFRKGWLIYTPLMVLAVVGLFLMKKRVASLSVSLPLFTFINMYIMFSWWCWWYGGSYGMRPMIDSYALLAIPFAITTEKILSSALWKKIVLLLCGLFFIWLNIFQTFQYRAQVLHYDSMNQRLYFKQFGKMERVPDFWENISPPDYEKARKTR
;
A
#
# COMPACT_ATOMS: atom_id res chain seq x y z
N MET A 1 2.42 -15.75 -14.25
CA MET A 1 2.46 -14.54 -13.40
C MET A 1 1.37 -14.53 -12.32
N GLN A 2 0.13 -15.00 -12.55
CA GLN A 2 -0.91 -15.07 -11.49
C GLN A 2 -0.50 -15.96 -10.31
N LEU A 3 0.05 -17.16 -10.56
CA LEU A 3 0.56 -18.02 -9.48
C LEU A 3 1.64 -17.31 -8.64
N ALA A 4 2.52 -16.56 -9.29
CA ALA A 4 3.53 -15.78 -8.58
C ALA A 4 2.87 -14.73 -7.66
N ALA A 5 1.83 -14.03 -8.11
CA ALA A 5 1.13 -13.05 -7.28
C ALA A 5 0.48 -13.71 -6.04
N VAL A 6 -0.10 -14.90 -6.19
CA VAL A 6 -0.63 -15.67 -5.05
C VAL A 6 0.49 -16.05 -4.07
N VAL A 7 1.63 -16.51 -4.56
CA VAL A 7 2.80 -16.82 -3.72
C VAL A 7 3.28 -15.58 -2.96
N TYR A 8 3.40 -14.44 -3.67
CA TYR A 8 3.82 -13.17 -3.03
C TYR A 8 2.77 -12.65 -2.03
N LEU A 9 1.48 -12.86 -2.27
CA LEU A 9 0.45 -12.58 -1.27
C LEU A 9 0.75 -13.32 0.05
N PHE A 10 0.98 -14.63 -0.02
CA PHE A 10 1.28 -15.43 1.17
C PHE A 10 2.61 -15.04 1.83
N ILE A 11 3.64 -14.73 1.05
CA ILE A 11 4.91 -14.18 1.57
C ILE A 11 4.64 -12.88 2.34
N GLY A 12 3.86 -11.96 1.77
CA GLY A 12 3.50 -10.69 2.41
C GLY A 12 2.72 -10.89 3.70
N LEU A 13 1.70 -11.76 3.70
CA LEU A 13 0.92 -12.08 4.88
C LEU A 13 1.76 -12.78 5.96
N PHE A 14 2.69 -13.66 5.57
CA PHE A 14 3.62 -14.31 6.49
C PHE A 14 4.52 -13.30 7.22
N PHE A 15 5.15 -12.38 6.50
CA PHE A 15 5.98 -11.36 7.14
C PHE A 15 5.12 -10.37 7.95
N LEU A 16 3.92 -10.06 7.51
CA LEU A 16 2.98 -9.24 8.26
C LEU A 16 2.59 -9.92 9.59
N GLU A 17 2.33 -11.21 9.58
CA GLU A 17 2.11 -12.01 10.81
C GLU A 17 3.31 -11.87 11.77
N LYS A 18 4.54 -12.02 11.25
CA LYS A 18 5.77 -11.86 12.06
C LYS A 18 5.89 -10.45 12.65
N ILE A 19 5.57 -9.42 11.90
CA ILE A 19 5.56 -8.03 12.38
C ILE A 19 4.55 -7.89 13.52
N LEU A 20 3.30 -8.32 13.32
CA LEU A 20 2.25 -8.18 14.32
C LEU A 20 2.54 -8.99 15.59
N LYS A 21 3.10 -10.19 15.48
CA LYS A 21 3.59 -10.98 16.62
C LYS A 21 4.69 -10.24 17.39
N ARG A 22 5.63 -9.62 16.68
CA ARG A 22 6.70 -8.81 17.30
C ARG A 22 6.19 -7.56 18.01
N LEU A 23 5.08 -7.01 17.54
CA LEU A 23 4.40 -5.89 18.17
C LEU A 23 3.45 -6.35 19.30
N ASN A 24 3.50 -7.62 19.71
CA ASN A 24 2.73 -8.22 20.80
C ASN A 24 1.21 -8.11 20.62
N PHE A 25 0.71 -8.26 19.38
CA PHE A 25 -0.71 -8.45 19.15
C PHE A 25 -1.14 -9.88 19.47
N SER A 26 -2.37 -10.06 19.99
CA SER A 26 -2.95 -11.38 20.24
C SER A 26 -3.17 -12.17 18.94
N SER A 27 -3.12 -13.49 19.02
CA SER A 27 -3.37 -14.36 17.87
C SER A 27 -4.72 -14.09 17.21
N HIS A 28 -5.77 -13.81 17.99
CA HIS A 28 -7.09 -13.44 17.46
C HIS A 28 -7.04 -12.12 16.65
N THR A 29 -6.39 -11.08 17.18
CA THR A 29 -6.21 -9.81 16.47
C THR A 29 -5.45 -10.00 15.17
N ILE A 30 -4.38 -10.80 15.20
CA ILE A 30 -3.57 -11.10 14.02
C ILE A 30 -4.43 -11.80 12.97
N THR A 31 -5.11 -12.89 13.34
CA THR A 31 -5.95 -13.66 12.41
C THR A 31 -7.03 -12.79 11.76
N VAL A 32 -7.78 -12.02 12.57
CA VAL A 32 -8.82 -11.12 12.04
C VAL A 32 -8.22 -10.08 11.10
N THR A 33 -7.08 -9.48 11.47
CA THR A 33 -6.40 -8.48 10.63
C THR A 33 -5.98 -9.07 9.29
N LEU A 34 -5.33 -10.25 9.29
CA LEU A 34 -4.86 -10.88 8.05
C LEU A 34 -6.01 -11.29 7.14
N LEU A 35 -7.10 -11.82 7.70
CA LEU A 35 -8.30 -12.19 6.93
C LEU A 35 -8.97 -10.97 6.31
N LEU A 36 -9.15 -9.89 7.09
CA LEU A 36 -9.81 -8.67 6.61
C LEU A 36 -8.94 -7.92 5.57
N ILE A 37 -7.62 -7.85 5.75
CA ILE A 37 -6.72 -7.27 4.75
C ILE A 37 -6.65 -8.14 3.49
N GLY A 38 -6.49 -9.45 3.63
CA GLY A 38 -6.35 -10.36 2.50
C GLY A 38 -7.61 -10.53 1.66
N LEU A 39 -8.77 -10.65 2.30
CA LEU A 39 -10.03 -10.96 1.64
C LEU A 39 -10.96 -9.74 1.51
N GLY A 40 -10.92 -8.80 2.45
CA GLY A 40 -11.83 -7.66 2.52
C GLY A 40 -11.31 -6.39 1.83
N THR A 41 -10.18 -6.46 1.14
CA THR A 41 -9.61 -5.33 0.39
C THR A 41 -9.35 -5.71 -1.06
N ASN A 42 -9.11 -4.72 -1.92
CA ASN A 42 -8.77 -4.96 -3.32
C ASN A 42 -7.43 -5.72 -3.52
N LEU A 43 -6.66 -6.00 -2.47
CA LEU A 43 -5.50 -6.90 -2.51
C LEU A 43 -5.89 -8.28 -3.08
N LEU A 44 -7.08 -8.80 -2.75
CA LEU A 44 -7.61 -10.05 -3.30
C LEU A 44 -7.70 -10.01 -4.84
N CYS A 45 -8.28 -8.95 -5.41
CA CYS A 45 -8.40 -8.81 -6.85
C CYS A 45 -7.03 -8.85 -7.55
N TYR A 46 -6.04 -8.14 -6.97
CA TYR A 46 -4.70 -8.05 -7.57
C TYR A 46 -3.82 -9.27 -7.32
N SER A 47 -4.13 -10.09 -6.34
CA SER A 47 -3.44 -11.37 -6.13
C SER A 47 -4.03 -12.51 -6.96
N SER A 48 -5.32 -12.42 -7.34
CA SER A 48 -6.01 -13.52 -8.04
C SER A 48 -6.23 -13.28 -9.54
N PHE A 49 -6.73 -12.10 -9.94
CA PHE A 49 -7.11 -11.83 -11.34
C PHE A 49 -6.13 -10.90 -12.08
N ASN A 50 -5.57 -9.91 -11.39
CA ASN A 50 -4.67 -8.91 -11.95
C ASN A 50 -3.20 -9.11 -11.48
N GLY A 51 -2.79 -10.36 -11.29
CA GLY A 51 -1.46 -10.75 -10.79
C GLY A 51 -0.24 -10.19 -11.53
N PRO A 52 -0.29 -9.85 -12.83
CA PRO A 52 0.83 -9.20 -13.51
C PRO A 52 1.18 -7.80 -13.00
N LEU A 53 0.29 -7.14 -12.27
CA LEU A 53 0.54 -5.79 -11.75
C LEU A 53 1.42 -5.82 -10.48
N SER A 54 2.26 -4.80 -10.33
CA SER A 54 3.34 -4.73 -9.33
C SER A 54 2.90 -4.70 -7.87
N HIS A 55 1.62 -4.42 -7.59
CA HIS A 55 1.13 -4.07 -6.25
C HIS A 55 1.27 -5.17 -5.20
N VAL A 56 0.98 -6.42 -5.55
CA VAL A 56 1.10 -7.55 -4.62
C VAL A 56 2.56 -7.85 -4.29
N PHE A 57 3.45 -7.69 -5.28
CA PHE A 57 4.89 -7.82 -5.07
C PHE A 57 5.41 -6.73 -4.12
N SER A 58 4.97 -5.48 -4.32
CA SER A 58 5.30 -4.36 -3.42
C SER A 58 4.77 -4.59 -2.00
N PHE A 59 3.53 -5.08 -1.84
CA PHE A 59 2.96 -5.46 -0.55
C PHE A 59 3.85 -6.46 0.20
N ALA A 60 4.29 -7.51 -0.48
CA ALA A 60 5.17 -8.53 0.11
C ALA A 60 6.54 -7.95 0.50
N LEU A 61 7.12 -7.14 -0.38
CA LEU A 61 8.42 -6.53 -0.14
C LEU A 61 8.36 -5.47 0.98
N PHE A 62 7.28 -4.72 1.11
CA PHE A 62 7.08 -3.79 2.24
C PHE A 62 6.97 -4.53 3.56
N SER A 63 6.26 -5.67 3.59
CA SER A 63 6.19 -6.53 4.77
C SER A 63 7.58 -7.05 5.14
N LEU A 64 8.33 -7.59 4.17
CA LEU A 64 9.69 -8.08 4.38
C LEU A 64 10.63 -6.97 4.86
N PHE A 65 10.64 -5.82 4.17
CA PHE A 65 11.49 -4.67 4.52
C PHE A 65 11.25 -4.19 5.95
N THR A 66 9.98 -4.06 6.33
CA THR A 66 9.58 -3.63 7.68
C THR A 66 10.06 -4.65 8.72
N TYR A 67 9.86 -5.94 8.48
CA TYR A 67 10.31 -7.00 9.38
C TYR A 67 11.85 -7.00 9.52
N LEU A 68 12.59 -6.89 8.42
CA LEU A 68 14.05 -6.81 8.43
C LEU A 68 14.55 -5.55 9.16
N SER A 69 13.87 -4.42 8.99
CA SER A 69 14.18 -3.18 9.70
C SER A 69 14.07 -3.37 11.21
N MET A 70 13.01 -4.02 11.68
CA MET A 70 12.83 -4.33 13.10
C MET A 70 13.96 -5.24 13.63
N LEU A 71 14.32 -6.30 12.89
CA LEU A 71 15.41 -7.22 13.26
C LEU A 71 16.76 -6.52 13.30
N TRP A 72 17.01 -5.59 12.37
CA TRP A 72 18.26 -4.86 12.34
C TRP A 72 18.41 -3.95 13.56
N TYR A 73 17.34 -3.29 14.00
CA TYR A 73 17.39 -2.45 15.20
C TYR A 73 17.59 -3.23 16.50
N ASP A 74 17.15 -4.50 16.55
CA ASP A 74 17.48 -5.36 17.71
C ASP A 74 18.95 -5.78 17.71
N LYS A 75 19.48 -6.15 16.54
CA LYS A 75 20.86 -6.62 16.38
C LYS A 75 21.45 -6.15 15.06
N PRO A 76 21.98 -4.90 15.00
CA PRO A 76 22.62 -4.37 13.80
C PRO A 76 23.80 -5.25 13.36
N ASN A 77 23.72 -5.79 12.13
CA ASN A 77 24.76 -6.64 11.56
C ASN A 77 24.75 -6.61 10.03
N LEU A 78 25.83 -7.12 9.41
CA LEU A 78 26.00 -7.13 7.97
C LEU A 78 24.88 -7.92 7.24
N LYS A 79 24.44 -9.06 7.79
CA LYS A 79 23.42 -9.89 7.19
C LYS A 79 22.12 -9.09 6.95
N TYR A 80 21.60 -8.45 8.01
CA TYR A 80 20.37 -7.65 7.87
C TYR A 80 20.59 -6.40 7.02
N SER A 81 21.79 -5.79 7.05
CA SER A 81 22.14 -4.66 6.18
C SER A 81 22.07 -5.04 4.70
N ILE A 82 22.61 -6.20 4.32
CA ILE A 82 22.53 -6.75 2.95
C ILE A 82 21.07 -6.93 2.54
N PHE A 83 20.27 -7.62 3.35
CA PHE A 83 18.87 -7.90 3.00
C PHE A 83 18.00 -6.63 2.95
N ILE A 84 18.24 -5.64 3.82
CA ILE A 84 17.57 -4.33 3.77
C ILE A 84 17.93 -3.62 2.46
N GLY A 85 19.20 -3.56 2.10
CA GLY A 85 19.64 -2.93 0.85
C GLY A 85 19.05 -3.61 -0.38
N LEU A 86 19.14 -4.95 -0.47
CA LEU A 86 18.55 -5.72 -1.57
C LEU A 86 17.03 -5.49 -1.66
N THR A 87 16.32 -5.56 -0.53
CA THR A 87 14.85 -5.40 -0.53
C THR A 87 14.45 -3.98 -0.94
N LEU A 88 15.12 -2.93 -0.41
CA LEU A 88 14.83 -1.54 -0.76
C LEU A 88 15.18 -1.24 -2.22
N GLY A 89 16.29 -1.80 -2.73
CA GLY A 89 16.69 -1.67 -4.13
C GLY A 89 15.65 -2.26 -5.07
N LEU A 90 15.12 -3.45 -4.75
CA LEU A 90 14.06 -4.11 -5.53
C LEU A 90 12.74 -3.34 -5.45
N ILE A 91 12.36 -2.85 -4.26
CA ILE A 91 11.17 -1.99 -4.07
C ILE A 91 11.26 -0.76 -4.99
N ALA A 92 12.39 -0.06 -4.97
CA ALA A 92 12.61 1.14 -5.77
C ALA A 92 12.64 0.83 -7.28
N LEU A 93 13.19 -0.33 -7.69
CA LEU A 93 13.18 -0.76 -9.08
C LEU A 93 11.77 -1.03 -9.59
N ILE A 94 10.94 -1.72 -8.80
CA ILE A 94 9.54 -2.03 -9.17
C ILE A 94 8.72 -0.73 -9.31
N ARG A 95 8.87 0.20 -8.36
CA ARG A 95 8.23 1.52 -8.39
C ARG A 95 9.11 2.54 -7.67
N PRO A 96 9.76 3.48 -8.37
CA PRO A 96 10.68 4.44 -7.77
C PRO A 96 10.07 5.24 -6.60
N THR A 97 8.78 5.59 -6.69
CA THR A 97 8.07 6.30 -5.60
C THR A 97 7.98 5.49 -4.31
N ASN A 98 8.07 4.17 -4.37
CA ASN A 98 7.99 3.29 -3.20
C ASN A 98 9.24 3.33 -2.30
N ILE A 99 10.32 4.00 -2.75
CA ILE A 99 11.53 4.21 -1.92
C ILE A 99 11.22 4.91 -0.59
N ILE A 100 10.10 5.64 -0.52
CA ILE A 100 9.64 6.29 0.72
C ILE A 100 9.38 5.31 1.87
N VAL A 101 9.24 4.00 1.60
CA VAL A 101 9.17 2.99 2.67
C VAL A 101 10.44 3.00 3.54
N GLY A 102 11.56 3.49 3.02
CA GLY A 102 12.80 3.74 3.77
C GLY A 102 12.61 4.61 5.01
N LEU A 103 11.56 5.46 5.05
CA LEU A 103 11.21 6.23 6.24
C LEU A 103 10.89 5.33 7.45
N ILE A 104 10.36 4.13 7.22
CA ILE A 104 10.12 3.16 8.30
C ILE A 104 11.44 2.75 8.96
N PHE A 105 12.49 2.52 8.18
CA PHE A 105 13.81 2.24 8.71
C PHE A 105 14.42 3.48 9.37
N LEU A 106 14.46 4.61 8.69
CA LEU A 106 15.11 5.84 9.18
C LEU A 106 14.51 6.34 10.49
N LEU A 107 13.20 6.27 10.63
CA LEU A 107 12.46 6.84 11.77
C LEU A 107 11.94 5.78 12.76
N TYR A 108 12.44 4.55 12.71
CA TYR A 108 12.05 3.50 13.65
C TYR A 108 12.44 3.90 15.09
N GLY A 109 11.47 3.96 16.00
CA GLY A 109 11.68 4.34 17.41
C GLY A 109 11.85 5.85 17.64
N VAL A 110 11.69 6.69 16.62
CA VAL A 110 11.77 8.15 16.73
C VAL A 110 10.39 8.69 17.13
N ASN A 111 10.34 9.44 18.26
CA ASN A 111 9.13 10.07 18.79
C ASN A 111 9.30 11.56 19.11
N SER A 112 10.55 12.05 19.10
CA SER A 112 10.92 13.42 19.36
C SER A 112 12.09 13.88 18.49
N LEU A 113 12.35 15.18 18.45
CA LEU A 113 13.53 15.72 17.75
C LEU A 113 14.83 15.19 18.34
N SER A 114 14.89 15.01 19.67
CA SER A 114 16.04 14.41 20.36
C SER A 114 16.28 12.96 19.89
N ASP A 115 15.21 12.17 19.77
CA ASP A 115 15.32 10.80 19.25
C ASP A 115 15.80 10.79 17.81
N PHE A 116 15.34 11.74 17.00
CA PHE A 116 15.79 11.86 15.61
C PHE A 116 17.28 12.15 15.52
N ILE A 117 17.79 13.13 16.30
CA ILE A 117 19.23 13.46 16.35
C ILE A 117 20.03 12.23 16.82
N SER A 118 19.56 11.56 17.86
CA SER A 118 20.18 10.34 18.38
C SER A 118 20.18 9.22 17.35
N ARG A 119 19.10 9.08 16.57
CA ARG A 119 18.96 8.12 15.46
C ARG A 119 19.99 8.38 14.38
N ILE A 120 20.16 9.63 13.95
CA ILE A 120 21.14 10.01 12.94
C ILE A 120 22.55 9.71 13.44
N LYS A 121 22.91 10.13 14.67
CA LYS A 121 24.19 9.79 15.28
C LYS A 121 24.44 8.28 15.34
N PHE A 122 23.43 7.50 15.76
CA PHE A 122 23.51 6.04 15.82
C PHE A 122 23.77 5.41 14.45
N LEU A 123 23.09 5.85 13.41
CA LEU A 123 23.29 5.34 12.05
C LEU A 123 24.71 5.66 11.56
N PHE A 124 25.18 6.90 11.72
CA PHE A 124 26.53 7.30 11.33
C PHE A 124 27.64 6.67 12.18
N SER A 125 27.34 6.18 13.40
CA SER A 125 28.30 5.39 14.19
C SER A 125 28.54 3.99 13.62
N LYS A 126 27.77 3.57 12.60
CA LYS A 126 27.88 2.24 11.96
C LYS A 126 28.07 2.36 10.43
N PRO A 127 29.14 3.08 9.99
CA PRO A 127 29.29 3.42 8.57
C PRO A 127 29.39 2.18 7.69
N MET A 128 30.05 1.12 8.15
CA MET A 128 30.21 -0.13 7.39
C MET A 128 28.85 -0.76 7.10
N LEU A 129 27.90 -0.75 8.04
CA LEU A 129 26.56 -1.31 7.84
C LEU A 129 25.75 -0.47 6.84
N LEU A 130 25.86 0.87 6.89
CA LEU A 130 25.21 1.76 5.93
C LEU A 130 25.78 1.60 4.52
N ILE A 131 27.12 1.56 4.40
CA ILE A 131 27.79 1.31 3.11
C ILE A 131 27.35 -0.04 2.54
N THR A 132 27.25 -1.07 3.37
CA THR A 132 26.73 -2.39 2.97
C THR A 132 25.30 -2.30 2.44
N MET A 133 24.41 -1.52 3.09
CA MET A 133 23.05 -1.31 2.60
C MET A 133 23.07 -0.63 1.20
N LEU A 134 23.88 0.42 1.02
CA LEU A 134 23.99 1.14 -0.24
C LEU A 134 24.55 0.25 -1.37
N ILE A 135 25.60 -0.51 -1.09
CA ILE A 135 26.16 -1.46 -2.07
C ILE A 135 25.13 -2.53 -2.43
N SER A 136 24.44 -3.08 -1.44
CA SER A 136 23.43 -4.12 -1.66
C SER A 136 22.14 -3.62 -2.33
N PHE A 137 21.91 -2.32 -2.37
CA PHE A 137 20.83 -1.69 -3.14
C PHE A 137 21.06 -1.77 -4.65
N MET A 138 22.32 -1.68 -5.09
CA MET A 138 22.71 -1.49 -6.50
C MET A 138 22.52 -2.69 -7.44
N PRO A 139 22.61 -3.97 -7.01
CA PRO A 139 22.55 -5.11 -7.94
C PRO A 139 21.34 -5.14 -8.86
N TRP A 140 20.19 -4.66 -8.42
CA TRP A 140 18.96 -4.58 -9.21
C TRP A 140 18.99 -3.44 -10.24
N TRP A 141 19.69 -2.35 -9.93
CA TRP A 141 19.76 -1.16 -10.76
C TRP A 141 20.81 -1.25 -11.85
N ILE A 142 21.87 -2.04 -11.66
CA ILE A 142 22.92 -2.24 -12.68
C ILE A 142 22.34 -2.79 -13.99
N PRO A 143 21.57 -3.90 -14.00
CA PRO A 143 20.92 -4.39 -15.21
C PRO A 143 19.95 -3.36 -15.82
N GLN A 144 19.23 -2.60 -14.98
CA GLN A 144 18.29 -1.58 -15.45
C GLN A 144 19.02 -0.43 -16.17
N PHE A 145 20.14 0.04 -15.62
CA PHE A 145 20.96 1.07 -16.27
C PHE A 145 21.54 0.59 -17.58
N ILE A 146 22.06 -0.63 -17.64
CA ILE A 146 22.58 -1.25 -18.87
C ILE A 146 21.46 -1.35 -19.91
N TYR A 147 20.28 -1.81 -19.53
CA TYR A 147 19.10 -1.88 -20.39
C TYR A 147 18.71 -0.50 -20.96
N TRP A 148 18.61 0.53 -20.11
CA TRP A 148 18.33 1.89 -20.58
C TRP A 148 19.40 2.40 -21.52
N LYS A 149 20.69 2.21 -21.20
CA LYS A 149 21.80 2.62 -22.07
C LYS A 149 21.72 1.95 -23.43
N TYR A 150 21.40 0.66 -23.47
CA TYR A 150 21.28 -0.11 -24.70
C TYR A 150 20.09 0.34 -25.56
N VAL A 151 18.91 0.54 -24.95
CA VAL A 151 17.67 0.82 -25.69
C VAL A 151 17.52 2.31 -26.06
N THR A 152 17.95 3.22 -25.18
CA THR A 152 17.67 4.67 -25.32
C THR A 152 18.93 5.51 -25.58
N GLY A 153 20.13 4.95 -25.40
CA GLY A 153 21.39 5.68 -25.43
C GLY A 153 21.73 6.42 -24.13
N PHE A 154 20.82 6.47 -23.13
CA PHE A 154 21.01 7.15 -21.87
C PHE A 154 21.12 6.18 -20.69
N TRP A 155 21.98 6.48 -19.69
CA TRP A 155 22.08 5.69 -18.46
C TRP A 155 20.89 5.85 -17.52
N LEU A 156 20.23 7.00 -17.56
CA LEU A 156 18.99 7.30 -16.86
C LEU A 156 17.94 7.71 -17.88
N TYR A 157 16.80 7.08 -17.83
CA TYR A 157 15.70 7.36 -18.74
C TYR A 157 14.37 7.42 -17.98
N TYR A 158 13.58 8.47 -18.26
CA TYR A 158 12.25 8.63 -17.71
C TYR A 158 11.20 8.10 -18.70
N PRO A 159 10.59 6.92 -18.43
CA PRO A 159 9.75 6.23 -19.42
C PRO A 159 8.38 6.85 -19.63
N TYR A 160 7.98 7.81 -18.80
CA TYR A 160 6.64 8.39 -18.85
C TYR A 160 6.54 9.65 -19.73
N GLY A 161 7.62 10.09 -20.35
CA GLY A 161 7.63 11.25 -21.23
C GLY A 161 7.16 12.54 -20.52
N GLU A 162 6.05 13.13 -20.99
CA GLU A 162 5.49 14.35 -20.41
C GLU A 162 4.58 14.11 -19.19
N GLU A 163 4.32 12.85 -18.83
CA GLU A 163 3.49 12.52 -17.66
C GLU A 163 4.24 12.86 -16.36
N GLY A 164 3.52 13.42 -15.37
CA GLY A 164 4.19 13.89 -14.15
C GLY A 164 3.23 14.08 -12.98
N PHE A 165 3.75 14.71 -11.94
CA PHE A 165 3.04 14.98 -10.71
C PHE A 165 2.60 16.43 -10.63
N PHE A 166 1.36 16.66 -10.22
CA PHE A 166 0.80 17.99 -9.96
C PHE A 166 0.83 18.28 -8.46
N TRP A 167 2.03 18.54 -7.95
CA TRP A 167 2.30 18.69 -6.53
C TRP A 167 1.45 19.76 -5.82
N LEU A 168 1.06 20.83 -6.51
CA LEU A 168 0.24 21.90 -5.93
C LEU A 168 -1.27 21.57 -5.95
N HIS A 169 -1.69 20.54 -6.69
CA HIS A 169 -3.11 20.21 -6.90
C HIS A 169 -3.42 18.72 -6.66
N PRO A 170 -2.99 18.12 -5.52
CA PRO A 170 -3.25 16.72 -5.23
C PRO A 170 -4.76 16.46 -5.09
N LYS A 171 -5.25 15.41 -5.71
CA LYS A 171 -6.68 15.07 -5.77
C LYS A 171 -7.15 14.22 -4.57
N PHE A 172 -6.89 14.69 -3.33
CA PHE A 172 -7.21 13.94 -2.10
C PHE A 172 -8.67 13.51 -2.00
N TYR A 173 -9.61 14.44 -2.21
CA TYR A 173 -11.03 14.12 -2.14
C TYR A 173 -11.40 12.99 -3.11
N HIS A 174 -11.02 13.13 -4.37
CA HIS A 174 -11.31 12.13 -5.38
C HIS A 174 -10.60 10.80 -5.13
N GLY A 175 -9.36 10.85 -4.67
CA GLY A 175 -8.57 9.64 -4.34
C GLY A 175 -9.07 8.90 -3.11
N LEU A 176 -9.63 9.62 -2.12
CA LEU A 176 -10.15 9.01 -0.90
C LEU A 176 -11.59 8.51 -1.04
N VAL A 177 -12.51 9.38 -1.53
CA VAL A 177 -13.96 9.12 -1.50
C VAL A 177 -14.67 9.30 -2.84
N GLY A 178 -13.93 9.50 -3.93
CA GLY A 178 -14.52 9.61 -5.27
C GLY A 178 -15.02 8.25 -5.79
N PHE A 179 -16.20 8.21 -6.37
CA PHE A 179 -16.80 6.96 -6.88
C PHE A 179 -16.09 6.38 -8.11
N ARG A 180 -15.20 7.13 -8.75
CA ARG A 180 -14.36 6.60 -9.84
C ARG A 180 -13.39 5.54 -9.34
N LYS A 181 -12.62 5.84 -8.26
CA LYS A 181 -11.55 4.99 -7.70
C LYS A 181 -11.33 5.15 -6.19
N GLY A 182 -12.14 5.94 -5.50
CA GLY A 182 -11.91 6.32 -4.11
C GLY A 182 -11.49 5.15 -3.23
N TRP A 183 -10.36 5.33 -2.54
CA TRP A 183 -9.78 4.28 -1.70
C TRP A 183 -10.77 3.73 -0.67
N LEU A 184 -11.46 4.62 0.05
CA LEU A 184 -12.41 4.22 1.11
C LEU A 184 -13.78 3.79 0.56
N ILE A 185 -14.10 4.10 -0.71
CA ILE A 185 -15.32 3.60 -1.36
C ILE A 185 -15.17 2.12 -1.74
N TYR A 186 -14.01 1.75 -2.28
CA TYR A 186 -13.76 0.38 -2.76
C TYR A 186 -13.06 -0.52 -1.72
N THR A 187 -12.54 0.07 -0.64
CA THR A 187 -11.92 -0.65 0.49
C THR A 187 -12.32 -0.01 1.83
N PRO A 188 -13.62 -0.04 2.19
CA PRO A 188 -14.14 0.66 3.37
C PRO A 188 -13.51 0.19 4.70
N LEU A 189 -13.07 -1.07 4.77
CA LEU A 189 -12.39 -1.62 5.95
C LEU A 189 -11.13 -0.81 6.32
N MET A 190 -10.51 -0.11 5.38
CA MET A 190 -9.30 0.68 5.65
C MET A 190 -9.57 1.91 6.53
N VAL A 191 -10.83 2.25 6.78
CA VAL A 191 -11.20 3.21 7.84
C VAL A 191 -10.66 2.77 9.20
N LEU A 192 -10.60 1.46 9.48
CA LEU A 192 -9.99 0.95 10.72
C LEU A 192 -8.49 1.28 10.80
N ALA A 193 -7.78 1.25 9.67
CA ALA A 193 -6.39 1.67 9.62
C ALA A 193 -6.25 3.18 9.87
N VAL A 194 -7.10 3.99 9.24
CA VAL A 194 -7.10 5.45 9.45
C VAL A 194 -7.33 5.80 10.92
N VAL A 195 -8.33 5.19 11.57
CA VAL A 195 -8.58 5.37 13.01
C VAL A 195 -7.37 4.91 13.84
N GLY A 196 -6.78 3.78 13.48
CA GLY A 196 -5.63 3.23 14.18
C GLY A 196 -4.38 4.12 14.14
N LEU A 197 -4.17 4.90 13.05
CA LEU A 197 -3.05 5.86 12.96
C LEU A 197 -3.06 6.85 14.14
N PHE A 198 -4.23 7.32 14.58
CA PHE A 198 -4.36 8.22 15.73
C PHE A 198 -4.11 7.53 17.09
N LEU A 199 -4.15 6.20 17.12
CA LEU A 199 -3.93 5.40 18.33
C LEU A 199 -2.50 4.88 18.46
N MET A 200 -1.66 5.05 17.42
CA MET A 200 -0.33 4.45 17.34
C MET A 200 0.59 4.80 18.50
N LYS A 201 0.62 6.09 18.91
CA LYS A 201 1.52 6.55 19.98
C LYS A 201 1.33 5.78 21.30
N LYS A 202 0.11 5.38 21.59
CA LYS A 202 -0.25 4.66 22.82
C LYS A 202 0.04 3.15 22.75
N ARG A 203 0.06 2.57 21.54
CA ARG A 203 0.10 1.11 21.38
C ARG A 203 1.38 0.61 20.69
N VAL A 204 1.88 1.35 19.71
CA VAL A 204 3.08 0.99 18.92
C VAL A 204 3.93 2.26 18.75
N ALA A 205 4.53 2.72 19.86
CA ALA A 205 5.32 3.96 19.87
C ALA A 205 6.51 3.93 18.89
N SER A 206 7.10 2.76 18.64
CA SER A 206 8.25 2.62 17.73
C SER A 206 7.97 2.99 16.27
N LEU A 207 6.71 3.01 15.86
CA LEU A 207 6.28 3.36 14.50
C LEU A 207 5.33 4.56 14.48
N SER A 208 5.12 5.22 15.62
CA SER A 208 4.07 6.25 15.78
C SER A 208 4.34 7.54 15.02
N VAL A 209 5.56 7.80 14.59
CA VAL A 209 5.93 8.94 13.72
C VAL A 209 6.15 8.47 12.30
N SER A 210 6.93 7.41 12.11
CA SER A 210 7.31 6.93 10.78
C SER A 210 6.13 6.50 9.92
N LEU A 211 5.14 5.80 10.50
CA LEU A 211 4.05 5.23 9.73
C LEU A 211 2.98 6.26 9.34
N PRO A 212 2.51 7.17 10.21
CA PRO A 212 1.66 8.27 9.77
C PRO A 212 2.32 9.18 8.74
N LEU A 213 3.59 9.51 8.92
CA LEU A 213 4.35 10.32 7.95
C LEU A 213 4.47 9.61 6.60
N PHE A 214 4.84 8.33 6.60
CA PHE A 214 4.85 7.51 5.39
C PHE A 214 3.48 7.52 4.71
N THR A 215 2.40 7.28 5.47
CA THR A 215 1.04 7.21 4.94
C THR A 215 0.62 8.51 4.28
N PHE A 216 0.90 9.64 4.93
CA PHE A 216 0.61 10.96 4.37
C PHE A 216 1.40 11.24 3.09
N ILE A 217 2.73 11.02 3.10
CA ILE A 217 3.59 11.23 1.93
C ILE A 217 3.18 10.30 0.78
N ASN A 218 2.88 9.02 1.08
CA ASN A 218 2.42 8.07 0.07
C ASN A 218 1.12 8.54 -0.59
N MET A 219 0.12 8.93 0.19
CA MET A 219 -1.14 9.48 -0.35
C MET A 219 -0.90 10.76 -1.15
N TYR A 220 -0.04 11.67 -0.66
CA TYR A 220 0.29 12.90 -1.36
C TYR A 220 0.91 12.62 -2.73
N ILE A 221 1.89 11.73 -2.82
CA ILE A 221 2.50 11.30 -4.09
C ILE A 221 1.44 10.67 -5.01
N MET A 222 0.67 9.71 -4.50
CA MET A 222 -0.31 8.98 -5.31
C MET A 222 -1.40 9.90 -5.86
N PHE A 223 -1.89 10.85 -5.06
CA PHE A 223 -2.96 11.75 -5.49
C PHE A 223 -2.46 13.00 -6.24
N SER A 224 -1.15 13.21 -6.28
CA SER A 224 -0.51 14.23 -7.13
C SER A 224 -0.23 13.74 -8.55
N TRP A 225 -0.32 12.44 -8.83
CA TRP A 225 -0.11 11.90 -10.17
C TRP A 225 -1.17 12.44 -11.12
N TRP A 226 -0.80 12.86 -12.32
CA TRP A 226 -1.70 13.47 -13.32
C TRP A 226 -2.96 12.62 -13.57
N CYS A 227 -2.79 11.32 -13.70
CA CYS A 227 -3.85 10.31 -13.80
C CYS A 227 -4.12 9.73 -12.40
N TRP A 228 -4.66 10.55 -11.46
CA TRP A 228 -4.89 10.16 -10.07
C TRP A 228 -5.74 8.90 -9.91
N TRP A 229 -6.55 8.54 -10.92
CA TRP A 229 -7.36 7.30 -10.93
C TRP A 229 -6.58 6.09 -11.45
N TYR A 230 -5.32 6.27 -11.93
CA TYR A 230 -4.42 5.21 -12.38
C TYR A 230 -4.96 4.33 -13.51
N GLY A 231 -5.74 4.92 -14.44
CA GLY A 231 -6.29 4.22 -15.61
C GLY A 231 -7.21 3.06 -15.25
N GLY A 232 -7.16 1.99 -16.04
CA GLY A 232 -7.95 0.79 -15.83
C GLY A 232 -7.57 0.02 -14.58
N SER A 233 -8.45 -0.01 -13.56
CA SER A 233 -8.19 -0.66 -12.28
C SER A 233 -9.46 -0.91 -11.48
N TYR A 234 -9.39 -1.78 -10.47
CA TYR A 234 -10.39 -1.93 -9.42
C TYR A 234 -9.94 -1.15 -8.18
N GLY A 235 -10.69 -0.11 -7.83
CA GLY A 235 -10.39 0.77 -6.71
C GLY A 235 -9.05 1.51 -6.85
N MET A 236 -8.54 2.04 -5.75
CA MET A 236 -7.27 2.77 -5.69
C MET A 236 -6.09 1.78 -5.57
N ARG A 237 -5.72 1.17 -6.69
CA ARG A 237 -4.69 0.11 -6.73
C ARG A 237 -3.33 0.50 -6.13
N PRO A 238 -2.81 1.75 -6.27
CA PRO A 238 -1.51 2.08 -5.71
C PRO A 238 -1.47 2.06 -4.18
N MET A 239 -2.62 2.14 -3.50
CA MET A 239 -2.69 2.04 -2.04
C MET A 239 -2.41 0.61 -1.52
N ILE A 240 -2.53 -0.41 -2.37
CA ILE A 240 -2.28 -1.81 -2.01
C ILE A 240 -0.85 -2.00 -1.50
N ASP A 241 0.13 -1.33 -2.11
CA ASP A 241 1.54 -1.39 -1.71
C ASP A 241 1.70 -1.07 -0.21
N SER A 242 0.93 -0.10 0.29
CA SER A 242 0.96 0.38 1.68
C SER A 242 0.19 -0.50 2.67
N TYR A 243 -0.61 -1.47 2.22
CA TYR A 243 -1.44 -2.29 3.13
C TYR A 243 -0.60 -3.12 4.11
N ALA A 244 0.63 -3.48 3.74
CA ALA A 244 1.59 -4.11 4.65
C ALA A 244 1.84 -3.27 5.91
N LEU A 245 1.95 -1.95 5.73
CA LEU A 245 2.18 -0.99 6.80
C LEU A 245 0.88 -0.60 7.50
N LEU A 246 -0.17 -0.32 6.72
CA LEU A 246 -1.48 0.07 7.22
C LEU A 246 -2.20 -1.05 8.00
N ALA A 247 -1.78 -2.30 7.83
CA ALA A 247 -2.26 -3.41 8.66
C ALA A 247 -1.87 -3.27 10.15
N ILE A 248 -0.80 -2.53 10.45
CA ILE A 248 -0.40 -2.28 11.85
C ILE A 248 -1.41 -1.40 12.57
N PRO A 249 -1.74 -0.18 12.11
CA PRO A 249 -2.80 0.62 12.72
C PRO A 249 -4.19 -0.04 12.60
N PHE A 250 -4.45 -0.79 11.53
CA PHE A 250 -5.65 -1.61 11.42
C PHE A 250 -5.75 -2.61 12.59
N ALA A 251 -4.67 -3.31 12.91
CA ALA A 251 -4.61 -4.24 14.03
C ALA A 251 -4.84 -3.55 15.38
N ILE A 252 -4.35 -2.32 15.57
CA ILE A 252 -4.59 -1.53 16.80
C ILE A 252 -6.08 -1.29 17.01
N THR A 253 -6.79 -0.87 15.97
CA THR A 253 -8.24 -0.64 16.06
C THR A 253 -9.00 -1.94 16.25
N THR A 254 -8.61 -3.00 15.54
CA THR A 254 -9.18 -4.34 15.68
C THR A 254 -9.00 -4.87 17.11
N GLU A 255 -7.80 -4.78 17.69
CA GLU A 255 -7.51 -5.18 19.07
C GLU A 255 -8.40 -4.41 20.07
N LYS A 256 -8.53 -3.09 19.89
CA LYS A 256 -9.38 -2.25 20.73
C LYS A 256 -10.87 -2.66 20.67
N ILE A 257 -11.36 -3.04 19.50
CA ILE A 257 -12.73 -3.53 19.33
C ILE A 257 -12.88 -4.92 19.97
N LEU A 258 -11.94 -5.83 19.72
CA LEU A 258 -11.96 -7.19 20.27
C LEU A 258 -11.84 -7.22 21.81
N SER A 259 -11.24 -6.19 22.40
CA SER A 259 -11.15 -6.02 23.88
C SER A 259 -12.33 -5.27 24.48
N SER A 260 -13.32 -4.88 23.69
CA SER A 260 -14.48 -4.08 24.11
C SER A 260 -15.75 -4.94 24.33
N ALA A 261 -16.90 -4.28 24.55
CA ALA A 261 -18.19 -4.93 24.75
C ALA A 261 -18.58 -5.85 23.57
N LEU A 262 -19.32 -6.92 23.87
CA LEU A 262 -19.70 -7.98 22.92
C LEU A 262 -20.37 -7.43 21.66
N TRP A 263 -21.27 -6.44 21.79
CA TRP A 263 -21.94 -5.85 20.64
C TRP A 263 -20.97 -5.24 19.60
N LYS A 264 -19.87 -4.63 20.05
CA LYS A 264 -18.83 -4.09 19.13
C LYS A 264 -18.08 -5.19 18.39
N LYS A 265 -17.85 -6.34 19.04
CA LYS A 265 -17.25 -7.52 18.39
C LYS A 265 -18.20 -8.10 17.34
N ILE A 266 -19.49 -8.17 17.65
CA ILE A 266 -20.52 -8.61 16.70
C ILE A 266 -20.59 -7.65 15.51
N VAL A 267 -20.57 -6.33 15.73
CA VAL A 267 -20.54 -5.34 14.65
C VAL A 267 -19.30 -5.52 13.78
N LEU A 268 -18.10 -5.69 14.37
CA LEU A 268 -16.87 -5.95 13.62
C LEU A 268 -16.99 -7.21 12.76
N LEU A 269 -17.55 -8.29 13.32
CA LEU A 269 -17.75 -9.55 12.61
C LEU A 269 -18.71 -9.37 11.43
N LEU A 270 -19.89 -8.77 11.67
CA LEU A 270 -20.89 -8.59 10.62
C LEU A 270 -20.40 -7.64 9.52
N CYS A 271 -19.80 -6.51 9.89
CA CYS A 271 -19.18 -5.59 8.91
C CYS A 271 -18.02 -6.26 8.17
N GLY A 272 -17.17 -7.03 8.87
CA GLY A 272 -16.08 -7.76 8.26
C GLY A 272 -16.57 -8.76 7.22
N LEU A 273 -17.55 -9.59 7.55
CA LEU A 273 -18.16 -10.55 6.62
C LEU A 273 -18.83 -9.84 5.44
N PHE A 274 -19.57 -8.77 5.69
CA PHE A 274 -20.21 -7.98 4.64
C PHE A 274 -19.17 -7.39 3.68
N PHE A 275 -18.08 -6.77 4.17
CA PHE A 275 -17.08 -6.17 3.30
C PHE A 275 -16.19 -7.20 2.59
N ILE A 276 -15.96 -8.38 3.17
CA ILE A 276 -15.35 -9.51 2.45
C ILE A 276 -16.27 -9.92 1.28
N TRP A 277 -17.56 -10.15 1.55
CA TRP A 277 -18.53 -10.48 0.51
C TRP A 277 -18.56 -9.38 -0.56
N LEU A 278 -18.68 -8.12 -0.16
CA LEU A 278 -18.75 -6.99 -1.09
C LEU A 278 -17.48 -6.89 -1.97
N ASN A 279 -16.30 -7.06 -1.39
CA ASN A 279 -15.05 -7.03 -2.14
C ASN A 279 -14.96 -8.18 -3.16
N ILE A 280 -15.34 -9.40 -2.75
CA ILE A 280 -15.41 -10.55 -3.66
C ILE A 280 -16.41 -10.27 -4.79
N PHE A 281 -17.61 -9.83 -4.43
CA PHE A 281 -18.68 -9.51 -5.38
C PHE A 281 -18.25 -8.43 -6.38
N GLN A 282 -17.71 -7.31 -5.91
CA GLN A 282 -17.21 -6.22 -6.77
C GLN A 282 -15.99 -6.64 -7.60
N THR A 283 -15.16 -7.55 -7.11
CA THR A 283 -14.06 -8.14 -7.91
C THR A 283 -14.61 -8.89 -9.13
N PHE A 284 -15.71 -9.67 -8.96
CA PHE A 284 -16.40 -10.31 -10.08
C PHE A 284 -17.11 -9.31 -10.99
N GLN A 285 -17.76 -8.28 -10.43
CA GLN A 285 -18.34 -7.18 -11.23
C GLN A 285 -17.27 -6.48 -12.09
N TYR A 286 -16.09 -6.20 -11.52
CA TYR A 286 -14.98 -5.61 -12.25
C TYR A 286 -14.49 -6.52 -13.38
N ARG A 287 -14.32 -7.81 -13.11
CA ARG A 287 -13.93 -8.80 -14.12
C ARG A 287 -14.95 -8.93 -15.25
N ALA A 288 -16.23 -8.90 -14.93
CA ALA A 288 -17.34 -8.91 -15.88
C ALA A 288 -17.61 -7.55 -16.54
N GLN A 289 -16.77 -6.53 -16.24
CA GLN A 289 -16.92 -5.14 -16.73
C GLN A 289 -18.28 -4.50 -16.38
N VAL A 290 -18.90 -4.95 -15.32
CA VAL A 290 -20.10 -4.37 -14.71
C VAL A 290 -19.74 -3.18 -13.84
N LEU A 291 -18.62 -3.24 -13.15
CA LEU A 291 -17.90 -2.05 -12.67
C LEU A 291 -16.91 -1.61 -13.75
N HIS A 292 -17.20 -0.45 -14.36
CA HIS A 292 -16.35 0.06 -15.44
C HIS A 292 -14.94 0.38 -14.92
N TYR A 293 -13.92 0.02 -15.69
CA TYR A 293 -12.52 0.09 -15.27
C TYR A 293 -12.00 1.51 -14.97
N ASP A 294 -12.59 2.59 -15.50
CA ASP A 294 -12.16 3.98 -15.24
C ASP A 294 -13.27 5.05 -15.27
N SER A 295 -14.51 4.70 -15.63
CA SER A 295 -15.58 5.65 -15.91
C SER A 295 -16.74 5.62 -14.91
N MET A 296 -16.56 4.98 -13.73
CA MET A 296 -17.57 4.96 -12.69
C MET A 296 -17.81 6.37 -12.10
N ASN A 297 -19.06 6.64 -11.76
CA ASN A 297 -19.50 7.79 -10.98
C ASN A 297 -20.50 7.36 -9.91
N GLN A 298 -20.93 8.28 -9.06
CA GLN A 298 -21.83 7.98 -7.95
C GLN A 298 -23.16 7.38 -8.43
N ARG A 299 -23.79 7.96 -9.45
CA ARG A 299 -25.08 7.51 -9.96
C ARG A 299 -25.00 6.06 -10.48
N LEU A 300 -24.00 5.78 -11.32
CA LEU A 300 -23.80 4.45 -11.88
C LEU A 300 -23.40 3.42 -10.82
N TYR A 301 -22.57 3.82 -9.84
CA TYR A 301 -22.17 2.95 -8.76
C TYR A 301 -23.38 2.40 -7.98
N PHE A 302 -24.32 3.29 -7.59
CA PHE A 302 -25.51 2.85 -6.85
C PHE A 302 -26.53 2.12 -7.74
N LYS A 303 -26.69 2.51 -9.01
CA LYS A 303 -27.54 1.77 -9.95
C LYS A 303 -27.05 0.34 -10.18
N GLN A 304 -25.74 0.14 -10.15
CA GLN A 304 -25.08 -1.13 -10.43
C GLN A 304 -24.85 -1.96 -9.17
N PHE A 305 -25.04 -1.37 -7.97
CA PHE A 305 -24.79 -2.04 -6.70
C PHE A 305 -25.64 -3.31 -6.57
N GLY A 306 -24.99 -4.44 -6.21
CA GLY A 306 -25.66 -5.73 -6.04
C GLY A 306 -26.10 -6.43 -7.33
N LYS A 307 -25.76 -5.93 -8.53
CA LYS A 307 -26.15 -6.52 -9.82
C LYS A 307 -24.92 -7.12 -10.54
N MET A 308 -25.08 -8.31 -11.10
CA MET A 308 -24.02 -8.97 -11.89
C MET A 308 -24.16 -8.72 -13.41
N GLU A 309 -25.21 -8.04 -13.82
CA GLU A 309 -25.44 -7.62 -15.19
C GLU A 309 -25.49 -6.10 -15.28
N ARG A 310 -25.09 -5.56 -16.43
CA ARG A 310 -25.17 -4.12 -16.66
C ARG A 310 -26.62 -3.65 -16.69
N VAL A 311 -26.89 -2.53 -16.02
CA VAL A 311 -28.20 -1.86 -16.15
C VAL A 311 -28.42 -1.41 -17.61
N PRO A 312 -29.68 -1.36 -18.11
CA PRO A 312 -29.97 -1.03 -19.52
C PRO A 312 -29.33 0.29 -19.99
N ASP A 313 -29.33 1.30 -19.12
CA ASP A 313 -28.79 2.64 -19.37
C ASP A 313 -27.31 2.78 -18.93
N PHE A 314 -26.56 1.69 -18.86
CA PHE A 314 -25.17 1.67 -18.38
C PHE A 314 -24.27 2.64 -19.15
N TRP A 315 -24.29 2.56 -20.47
CA TRP A 315 -23.43 3.37 -21.33
C TRP A 315 -23.77 4.85 -21.34
N GLU A 316 -25.03 5.20 -21.09
CA GLU A 316 -25.49 6.58 -20.95
C GLU A 316 -25.04 7.22 -19.62
N ASN A 317 -24.79 6.38 -18.60
CA ASN A 317 -24.42 6.83 -17.26
C ASN A 317 -22.93 6.73 -16.95
N ILE A 318 -22.08 6.24 -17.83
CA ILE A 318 -20.62 6.29 -17.63
C ILE A 318 -20.11 7.74 -17.70
N SER A 319 -19.00 8.00 -17.01
CA SER A 319 -18.31 9.31 -17.03
C SER A 319 -16.84 9.10 -17.42
N PRO A 320 -16.53 8.97 -18.73
CA PRO A 320 -15.16 8.77 -19.18
C PRO A 320 -14.25 9.92 -18.72
N PRO A 321 -13.03 9.62 -18.26
CA PRO A 321 -12.07 10.65 -17.95
C PRO A 321 -11.54 11.30 -19.22
N ASP A 322 -11.39 12.63 -19.20
CA ASP A 322 -10.68 13.36 -20.23
C ASP A 322 -9.18 13.31 -19.94
N TYR A 323 -8.50 12.36 -20.58
CA TYR A 323 -7.06 12.13 -20.40
C TYR A 323 -6.21 13.28 -20.90
N GLU A 324 -6.62 13.96 -21.98
CA GLU A 324 -5.87 15.11 -22.52
C GLU A 324 -5.95 16.31 -21.58
N LYS A 325 -7.16 16.64 -21.13
CA LYS A 325 -7.37 17.69 -20.14
C LYS A 325 -6.64 17.39 -18.85
N ALA A 326 -6.72 16.16 -18.34
CA ALA A 326 -6.06 15.76 -17.10
C ALA A 326 -4.53 15.91 -17.18
N ARG A 327 -3.91 15.64 -18.35
CA ARG A 327 -2.48 15.83 -18.58
C ARG A 327 -2.06 17.31 -18.64
N LYS A 328 -2.93 18.18 -19.15
CA LYS A 328 -2.65 19.63 -19.32
C LYS A 328 -3.01 20.47 -18.11
N THR A 329 -3.90 20.01 -17.23
CA THR A 329 -4.38 20.79 -16.08
C THR A 329 -3.39 20.71 -14.93
N ARG A 330 -2.41 21.61 -14.94
CA ARG A 330 -1.40 21.80 -13.87
C ARG A 330 -1.97 22.60 -12.71
#